data_ebfad66dc90f3640797feafd13449b5c
#
_entry.id   ebfad66dc90f3640797feafd13449b5c
#
_cell.length_a   1.000
_cell.length_b   1.000
_cell.length_c   1.000
_cell.angle_alpha   90.00
_cell.angle_beta   90.00
_cell.angle_gamma   90.00
#
_symmetry.space_group_name_H-M   'P 1'
#
loop_
_entity.id
_entity.type
_entity.pdbx_description
1 polymer ?
#
loop_
_entity_poly.entity_id
_entity_poly.type
_entity_poly.pdbx_seq_one_letter_code
_entity_poly.pdbx_strand_id
1 'polypeptide(L)'
;MASNNWFCRSCDYSSILSGKRCAQCGNKREHTGKSGHNEGQGSPEEGPSFGGGLDNEVRIVLLGKTGSGKSATGNTILNGGFFESTTSGSSVTSQCTSRHAQRFGKEILVVDTPGVFDTSSTNDVVQKEILKCIGITSPGPHCFLLIMGLGRFTKEEEDSINHFVNYFGKDVFRYFIVLFTRKDDLDHHGLTVEDHIRTAPPNLQEIIDKCGRRCIAFNNRVQGPACHDQVKDLLDMIKNIIRQNGGNCYTNGMYTEAEKVMKQRQQEIEREREKERELERKEIEKEIKQKYKQRFGAHYESQNAIEHRVAELESMRDYHVHQSTTLERETREIEEQISYEKRQHGSPNPALLSKLRQLEQERKTMASGIGIAKENEIQELRHELKRMRKQAKKMEKEKEIMYQDRLKQLEMKCNQYPHPRQEARTEVENRSGNLFSSLIDCVKTVVGFFCKLF
;
A
#
# COMPACT_ATOMS: atom_id res chain seq x y z
N MET A 1 6.53 19.58 3.56
CA MET A 1 5.26 20.30 3.33
C MET A 1 4.21 19.25 3.03
N ALA A 2 3.26 19.05 3.93
CA ALA A 2 2.20 18.06 3.74
C ALA A 2 1.30 18.53 2.58
N SER A 3 1.17 17.73 1.54
CA SER A 3 0.25 17.97 0.43
C SER A 3 -1.18 17.92 0.98
N ASN A 4 -1.83 19.08 1.06
CA ASN A 4 -3.23 19.19 1.44
C ASN A 4 -4.14 18.70 0.28
N ASN A 5 -4.16 17.39 0.07
CA ASN A 5 -5.19 16.77 -0.74
C ASN A 5 -6.48 16.73 0.05
N TRP A 6 -7.54 17.35 -0.44
CA TRP A 6 -8.85 17.20 0.11
C TRP A 6 -9.83 16.63 -0.93
N PHE A 7 -10.78 15.89 -0.43
CA PHE A 7 -11.77 15.19 -1.23
C PHE A 7 -13.13 15.87 -1.10
N CYS A 8 -13.80 16.18 -2.22
CA CYS A 8 -15.11 16.78 -2.23
C CYS A 8 -16.19 15.72 -2.08
N ARG A 9 -16.86 15.67 -0.94
CA ARG A 9 -17.98 14.73 -0.67
C ARG A 9 -19.19 14.90 -1.58
N SER A 10 -19.31 16.04 -2.25
CA SER A 10 -20.49 16.32 -3.10
C SER A 10 -20.32 15.82 -4.54
N CYS A 11 -19.09 15.62 -5.03
CA CYS A 11 -18.85 15.21 -6.41
C CYS A 11 -17.65 14.25 -6.56
N ASP A 12 -17.14 13.71 -5.46
CA ASP A 12 -16.01 12.76 -5.40
C ASP A 12 -14.72 13.25 -6.10
N TYR A 13 -14.56 14.58 -6.22
CA TYR A 13 -13.40 15.17 -6.87
C TYR A 13 -12.26 15.41 -5.89
N SER A 14 -11.07 14.86 -6.16
CA SER A 14 -9.85 15.16 -5.41
C SER A 14 -9.09 16.33 -6.03
N SER A 15 -8.82 17.37 -5.26
CA SER A 15 -8.10 18.56 -5.73
C SER A 15 -6.81 18.79 -4.95
N ILE A 16 -5.73 19.08 -5.69
CA ILE A 16 -4.43 19.46 -5.13
C ILE A 16 -4.34 20.99 -4.89
N LEU A 17 -5.35 21.77 -5.30
CA LEU A 17 -5.32 23.22 -5.29
C LEU A 17 -5.86 23.83 -3.98
N SER A 18 -5.24 24.94 -3.57
CA SER A 18 -5.50 25.71 -2.33
C SER A 18 -6.83 26.47 -2.28
N GLY A 19 -7.83 26.06 -3.03
CA GLY A 19 -9.12 26.75 -3.12
C GLY A 19 -10.06 26.47 -1.93
N LYS A 20 -10.89 27.46 -1.56
CA LYS A 20 -11.95 27.33 -0.55
C LYS A 20 -13.21 26.63 -1.08
N ARG A 21 -13.27 26.36 -2.37
CA ARG A 21 -14.40 25.69 -3.06
C ARG A 21 -13.88 24.58 -3.96
N CYS A 22 -14.73 23.57 -4.20
CA CYS A 22 -14.45 22.51 -5.14
C CYS A 22 -14.43 23.05 -6.59
N ALA A 23 -13.36 22.73 -7.34
CA ALA A 23 -13.23 23.18 -8.73
C ALA A 23 -14.25 22.50 -9.67
N GLN A 24 -14.78 21.33 -9.29
CA GLN A 24 -15.73 20.57 -10.10
C GLN A 24 -17.18 21.02 -9.90
N CYS A 25 -17.65 21.19 -8.64
CA CYS A 25 -19.06 21.47 -8.33
C CYS A 25 -19.31 22.81 -7.64
N GLY A 26 -18.29 23.60 -7.34
CA GLY A 26 -18.39 24.91 -6.70
C GLY A 26 -18.73 24.90 -5.18
N ASN A 27 -18.98 23.74 -4.57
CA ASN A 27 -19.35 23.64 -3.15
C ASN A 27 -18.22 24.08 -2.21
N LYS A 28 -18.58 24.70 -1.08
CA LYS A 28 -17.63 25.15 -0.05
C LYS A 28 -16.95 23.96 0.62
N ARG A 29 -15.68 24.15 0.98
CA ARG A 29 -14.92 23.21 1.80
C ARG A 29 -15.47 23.19 3.23
N GLU A 30 -15.94 22.04 3.71
CA GLU A 30 -16.32 21.85 5.10
C GLU A 30 -15.09 21.50 5.93
N HIS A 31 -14.84 22.28 6.98
CA HIS A 31 -13.85 21.97 8.00
C HIS A 31 -14.46 20.98 9.00
N THR A 32 -13.97 19.76 9.05
CA THR A 32 -14.28 18.84 10.15
C THR A 32 -13.55 19.31 11.40
N GLY A 33 -14.26 20.11 12.23
CA GLY A 33 -13.85 20.41 13.59
C GLY A 33 -13.94 19.16 14.45
N LYS A 34 -12.93 18.94 15.28
CA LYS A 34 -12.94 17.94 16.37
C LYS A 34 -13.99 18.34 17.40
N SER A 35 -14.89 17.43 17.75
CA SER A 35 -15.64 17.45 19.00
C SER A 35 -15.89 16.01 19.41
N GLY A 36 -15.29 15.48 20.51
CA GLY A 36 -15.94 15.52 21.81
C GLY A 36 -16.70 14.23 22.07
N HIS A 37 -16.14 13.37 22.94
CA HIS A 37 -16.71 12.12 23.50
C HIS A 37 -18.19 12.25 23.88
N ASN A 38 -18.96 11.19 23.60
CA ASN A 38 -19.98 10.70 24.53
C ASN A 38 -20.14 9.18 24.41
N GLU A 39 -20.04 8.52 25.54
CA GLU A 39 -20.26 7.09 25.77
C GLU A 39 -21.79 6.81 25.80
N GLY A 40 -22.17 5.61 25.35
CA GLY A 40 -23.45 5.06 25.78
C GLY A 40 -24.14 4.09 24.87
N GLN A 41 -24.06 2.82 25.25
CA GLN A 41 -25.06 1.76 25.13
C GLN A 41 -25.10 0.90 23.87
N GLY A 42 -25.01 -0.38 24.16
CA GLY A 42 -24.86 -1.56 23.37
C GLY A 42 -25.91 -1.81 22.29
N SER A 43 -25.45 -2.47 21.28
CA SER A 43 -26.23 -3.10 20.24
C SER A 43 -25.72 -4.52 19.98
N PRO A 44 -26.54 -5.40 19.41
CA PRO A 44 -26.35 -6.84 19.45
C PRO A 44 -25.23 -7.34 18.53
N GLU A 45 -24.70 -8.48 18.90
CA GLU A 45 -23.58 -9.22 18.30
C GLU A 45 -23.68 -9.34 16.78
N GLU A 46 -22.71 -8.74 16.09
CA GLU A 46 -22.41 -9.04 14.68
C GLU A 46 -21.70 -10.37 14.60
N GLY A 47 -22.27 -11.29 13.82
CA GLY A 47 -21.64 -12.54 13.43
C GLY A 47 -20.34 -12.30 12.63
N PRO A 48 -19.48 -13.31 12.47
CA PRO A 48 -18.10 -13.14 12.01
C PRO A 48 -18.02 -12.50 10.63
N SER A 49 -17.47 -11.30 10.60
CA SER A 49 -17.08 -10.55 9.41
C SER A 49 -15.94 -11.30 8.70
N PHE A 50 -16.22 -11.79 7.51
CA PHE A 50 -15.18 -12.37 6.64
C PHE A 50 -14.44 -11.27 5.88
N GLY A 51 -13.23 -10.99 6.26
CA GLY A 51 -12.10 -10.57 5.42
C GLY A 51 -12.11 -9.17 4.87
N GLY A 52 -11.19 -8.35 5.35
CA GLY A 52 -10.89 -7.00 4.89
C GLY A 52 -10.63 -6.90 3.38
N GLY A 53 -11.09 -5.79 2.79
CA GLY A 53 -10.74 -5.32 1.44
C GLY A 53 -11.82 -5.48 0.37
N LEU A 54 -12.77 -6.38 0.47
CA LEU A 54 -13.83 -6.58 -0.54
C LEU A 54 -15.19 -5.93 -0.16
N ASP A 55 -15.39 -5.56 1.10
CA ASP A 55 -16.65 -5.01 1.59
C ASP A 55 -17.01 -3.64 1.00
N ASN A 56 -16.06 -2.96 0.37
CA ASN A 56 -16.27 -1.66 -0.26
C ASN A 56 -16.29 -1.69 -1.80
N GLU A 57 -16.17 -2.88 -2.42
CA GLU A 57 -16.16 -3.04 -3.87
C GLU A 57 -17.54 -3.39 -4.41
N VAL A 58 -17.95 -2.70 -5.50
CA VAL A 58 -19.17 -3.03 -6.27
C VAL A 58 -18.76 -3.55 -7.64
N ARG A 59 -19.09 -4.82 -7.96
CA ARG A 59 -18.77 -5.47 -9.24
C ARG A 59 -20.01 -5.53 -10.12
N ILE A 60 -19.89 -4.94 -11.31
CA ILE A 60 -20.97 -4.79 -12.29
C ILE A 60 -20.54 -5.43 -13.60
N VAL A 61 -21.39 -6.30 -14.17
CA VAL A 61 -21.20 -6.90 -15.48
C VAL A 61 -22.17 -6.29 -16.47
N LEU A 62 -21.69 -5.79 -17.61
CA LEU A 62 -22.51 -5.22 -18.66
C LEU A 62 -22.85 -6.29 -19.69
N LEU A 63 -24.14 -6.54 -19.90
CA LEU A 63 -24.68 -7.50 -20.87
C LEU A 63 -25.55 -6.76 -21.90
N GLY A 64 -25.63 -7.27 -23.10
CA GLY A 64 -26.47 -6.73 -24.17
C GLY A 64 -25.83 -6.91 -25.54
N LYS A 65 -26.60 -6.74 -26.59
CA LYS A 65 -26.11 -6.87 -27.98
C LYS A 65 -25.04 -5.82 -28.35
N THR A 66 -24.33 -6.09 -29.41
CA THR A 66 -23.44 -5.11 -30.04
C THR A 66 -24.21 -3.83 -30.39
N GLY A 67 -23.65 -2.66 -30.03
CA GLY A 67 -24.27 -1.36 -30.28
C GLY A 67 -25.37 -0.94 -29.29
N SER A 68 -25.70 -1.74 -28.25
CA SER A 68 -26.67 -1.35 -27.20
C SER A 68 -26.19 -0.22 -26.28
N GLY A 69 -24.90 0.14 -26.33
CA GLY A 69 -24.33 1.21 -25.50
C GLY A 69 -23.63 0.73 -24.23
N LYS A 70 -23.21 -0.56 -24.14
CA LYS A 70 -22.49 -1.13 -23.00
C LYS A 70 -21.24 -0.30 -22.59
N SER A 71 -20.30 -0.14 -23.51
CA SER A 71 -19.05 0.61 -23.26
C SER A 71 -19.32 2.08 -22.87
N ALA A 72 -20.29 2.73 -23.52
CA ALA A 72 -20.70 4.09 -23.13
C ALA A 72 -21.33 4.14 -21.75
N THR A 73 -22.14 3.15 -21.38
CA THR A 73 -22.72 3.03 -20.02
C THR A 73 -21.63 2.76 -18.99
N GLY A 74 -20.64 1.90 -19.28
CA GLY A 74 -19.47 1.69 -18.43
C GLY A 74 -18.68 2.99 -18.18
N ASN A 75 -18.45 3.77 -19.21
CA ASN A 75 -17.82 5.08 -19.13
C ASN A 75 -18.63 6.07 -18.27
N THR A 76 -19.95 6.07 -18.40
CA THR A 76 -20.86 6.87 -17.56
C THR A 76 -20.77 6.45 -16.09
N ILE A 77 -20.82 5.15 -15.80
CA ILE A 77 -20.71 4.62 -14.43
C ILE A 77 -19.38 4.98 -13.80
N LEU A 78 -18.26 4.86 -14.52
CA LEU A 78 -16.92 5.13 -14.01
C LEU A 78 -16.53 6.63 -14.10
N ASN A 79 -17.33 7.46 -14.75
CA ASN A 79 -17.09 8.90 -14.98
C ASN A 79 -15.78 9.17 -15.74
N GLY A 80 -15.56 8.44 -16.85
CA GLY A 80 -14.36 8.66 -17.68
C GLY A 80 -14.38 7.85 -18.98
N GLY A 81 -13.43 8.12 -19.87
CA GLY A 81 -13.25 7.39 -21.13
C GLY A 81 -12.45 6.10 -20.98
N PHE A 82 -12.90 5.20 -20.14
CA PHE A 82 -12.19 3.95 -19.80
C PHE A 82 -12.36 2.84 -20.84
N PHE A 83 -13.48 2.83 -21.53
CA PHE A 83 -13.80 1.87 -22.59
C PHE A 83 -13.90 2.60 -23.94
N GLU A 84 -13.39 1.97 -24.99
CA GLU A 84 -13.59 2.51 -26.34
C GLU A 84 -15.08 2.46 -26.70
N SER A 85 -15.65 3.59 -27.02
CA SER A 85 -17.05 3.70 -27.45
C SER A 85 -17.12 4.57 -28.69
N THR A 86 -17.40 3.93 -29.84
CA THR A 86 -17.59 4.63 -31.11
C THR A 86 -18.98 4.36 -31.66
N THR A 87 -19.47 5.27 -32.49
CA THR A 87 -20.74 5.10 -33.20
C THR A 87 -20.62 4.23 -34.47
N SER A 88 -19.54 3.44 -34.58
CA SER A 88 -19.35 2.56 -35.76
C SER A 88 -20.28 1.36 -35.71
N GLY A 89 -20.73 0.90 -36.84
CA GLY A 89 -21.62 -0.27 -36.98
C GLY A 89 -20.95 -1.63 -36.74
N SER A 90 -19.63 -1.66 -36.41
CA SER A 90 -18.89 -2.87 -36.09
C SER A 90 -18.67 -2.96 -34.59
N SER A 91 -18.63 -4.20 -34.04
CA SER A 91 -18.33 -4.43 -32.65
C SER A 91 -16.92 -3.92 -32.28
N VAL A 92 -16.85 -2.93 -31.41
CA VAL A 92 -15.58 -2.37 -30.92
C VAL A 92 -14.99 -3.27 -29.84
N THR A 93 -15.82 -3.88 -29.01
CA THR A 93 -15.40 -4.76 -27.91
C THR A 93 -15.32 -6.20 -28.39
N SER A 94 -14.12 -6.70 -28.62
CA SER A 94 -13.87 -8.10 -29.06
C SER A 94 -13.64 -9.08 -27.91
N GLN A 95 -13.33 -8.58 -26.69
CA GLN A 95 -13.03 -9.38 -25.51
C GLN A 95 -13.59 -8.71 -24.26
N CYS A 96 -13.87 -9.51 -23.21
CA CYS A 96 -14.18 -8.96 -21.90
C CYS A 96 -13.01 -8.12 -21.39
N THR A 97 -13.31 -6.89 -21.01
CA THR A 97 -12.37 -5.94 -20.41
C THR A 97 -12.93 -5.41 -19.11
N SER A 98 -12.07 -5.15 -18.16
CA SER A 98 -12.45 -4.62 -16.86
C SER A 98 -11.81 -3.26 -16.60
N ARG A 99 -12.56 -2.37 -15.95
CA ARG A 99 -12.07 -1.07 -15.48
C ARG A 99 -12.66 -0.78 -14.11
N HIS A 100 -11.93 -0.06 -13.32
CA HIS A 100 -12.38 0.31 -11.99
C HIS A 100 -12.13 1.79 -11.70
N ALA A 101 -12.95 2.37 -10.83
CA ALA A 101 -12.80 3.73 -10.34
C ALA A 101 -13.38 3.86 -8.93
N GLN A 102 -12.81 4.79 -8.15
CA GLN A 102 -13.38 5.18 -6.87
C GLN A 102 -14.49 6.21 -7.10
N ARG A 103 -15.73 5.86 -6.74
CA ARG A 103 -16.89 6.76 -6.80
C ARG A 103 -17.83 6.53 -5.63
N PHE A 104 -18.42 7.59 -5.11
CA PHE A 104 -19.37 7.54 -3.98
C PHE A 104 -18.82 6.80 -2.75
N GLY A 105 -17.50 6.91 -2.53
CA GLY A 105 -16.82 6.23 -1.44
C GLY A 105 -16.68 4.71 -1.62
N LYS A 106 -16.94 4.18 -2.82
CA LYS A 106 -16.82 2.76 -3.17
C LYS A 106 -15.87 2.55 -4.33
N GLU A 107 -15.21 1.41 -4.36
CA GLU A 107 -14.51 0.92 -5.54
C GLU A 107 -15.51 0.26 -6.48
N ILE A 108 -15.69 0.79 -7.68
CA ILE A 108 -16.63 0.25 -8.68
C ILE A 108 -15.81 -0.46 -9.74
N LEU A 109 -16.00 -1.76 -9.87
CA LEU A 109 -15.46 -2.57 -10.95
C LEU A 109 -16.56 -2.80 -12.00
N VAL A 110 -16.30 -2.39 -13.22
CA VAL A 110 -17.18 -2.62 -14.37
C VAL A 110 -16.49 -3.55 -15.33
N VAL A 111 -17.19 -4.61 -15.73
CA VAL A 111 -16.76 -5.54 -16.79
C VAL A 111 -17.62 -5.32 -18.02
N ASP A 112 -17.00 -4.81 -19.08
CA ASP A 112 -17.62 -4.69 -20.40
C ASP A 112 -17.43 -6.00 -21.16
N THR A 113 -18.55 -6.62 -21.55
CA THR A 113 -18.53 -7.87 -22.30
C THR A 113 -18.69 -7.59 -23.79
N PRO A 114 -18.00 -8.34 -24.68
CA PRO A 114 -18.34 -8.30 -26.10
C PRO A 114 -19.80 -8.72 -26.28
N GLY A 115 -20.38 -8.48 -27.43
CA GLY A 115 -21.68 -9.03 -27.80
C GLY A 115 -21.63 -10.58 -27.91
N VAL A 116 -20.97 -11.24 -26.97
CA VAL A 116 -20.64 -12.71 -26.98
C VAL A 116 -21.88 -13.56 -26.94
N PHE A 117 -22.97 -12.96 -26.50
CA PHE A 117 -24.27 -13.64 -26.50
C PHE A 117 -25.01 -13.42 -27.81
N ASP A 118 -24.39 -12.70 -28.80
CA ASP A 118 -24.89 -12.66 -30.16
C ASP A 118 -24.72 -14.05 -30.77
N THR A 119 -25.78 -14.60 -31.33
CA THR A 119 -25.90 -15.97 -31.85
C THR A 119 -24.90 -16.33 -32.96
N SER A 120 -24.09 -15.37 -33.41
CA SER A 120 -23.06 -15.54 -34.43
C SER A 120 -21.71 -16.03 -33.92
N SER A 121 -21.44 -16.04 -32.63
CA SER A 121 -20.15 -16.46 -32.06
C SER A 121 -20.09 -17.97 -31.84
N THR A 122 -18.93 -18.59 -32.06
CA THR A 122 -18.73 -20.02 -31.77
C THR A 122 -18.78 -20.28 -30.27
N ASN A 123 -19.32 -21.43 -29.87
CA ASN A 123 -19.41 -21.81 -28.45
C ASN A 123 -18.09 -21.71 -27.68
N ASP A 124 -16.97 -22.03 -28.32
CA ASP A 124 -15.64 -21.95 -27.69
C ASP A 124 -15.21 -20.52 -27.35
N VAL A 125 -15.54 -19.55 -28.21
CA VAL A 125 -15.25 -18.13 -27.94
C VAL A 125 -16.13 -17.63 -26.81
N VAL A 126 -17.42 -17.93 -26.86
CA VAL A 126 -18.38 -17.57 -25.80
C VAL A 126 -17.95 -18.12 -24.45
N GLN A 127 -17.58 -19.40 -24.38
CA GLN A 127 -17.14 -20.04 -23.14
C GLN A 127 -15.87 -19.36 -22.56
N LYS A 128 -14.88 -19.06 -23.38
CA LYS A 128 -13.65 -18.36 -22.93
C LYS A 128 -13.94 -16.98 -22.35
N GLU A 129 -14.86 -16.22 -22.98
CA GLU A 129 -15.22 -14.90 -22.48
C GLU A 129 -16.06 -14.98 -21.20
N ILE A 130 -16.93 -15.97 -21.06
CA ILE A 130 -17.65 -16.25 -19.80
C ILE A 130 -16.66 -16.57 -18.67
N LEU A 131 -15.65 -17.41 -18.94
CA LEU A 131 -14.61 -17.76 -17.96
C LEU A 131 -13.78 -16.54 -17.54
N LYS A 132 -13.45 -15.65 -18.49
CA LYS A 132 -12.81 -14.36 -18.18
C LYS A 132 -13.69 -13.51 -17.25
N CYS A 133 -14.96 -13.34 -17.62
CA CYS A 133 -15.90 -12.59 -16.80
C CYS A 133 -16.01 -13.15 -15.38
N ILE A 134 -16.10 -14.48 -15.22
CA ILE A 134 -16.15 -15.16 -13.93
C ILE A 134 -14.89 -14.91 -13.12
N GLY A 135 -13.70 -15.09 -13.70
CA GLY A 135 -12.42 -14.86 -13.02
C GLY A 135 -12.27 -13.40 -12.57
N ILE A 136 -12.57 -12.45 -13.47
CA ILE A 136 -12.47 -11.02 -13.18
C ILE A 136 -13.45 -10.60 -12.07
N THR A 137 -14.70 -11.10 -12.09
CA THR A 137 -15.73 -10.70 -11.13
C THR A 137 -15.79 -11.56 -9.88
N SER A 138 -14.99 -12.62 -9.77
CA SER A 138 -14.93 -13.48 -8.60
C SER A 138 -14.75 -12.67 -7.30
N PRO A 139 -15.45 -12.99 -6.19
CA PRO A 139 -16.28 -14.17 -5.92
C PRO A 139 -17.67 -14.16 -6.58
N GLY A 140 -18.03 -13.10 -7.27
CA GLY A 140 -19.26 -12.93 -8.03
C GLY A 140 -19.64 -11.47 -8.22
N PRO A 141 -20.43 -11.12 -9.25
CA PRO A 141 -20.91 -9.76 -9.44
C PRO A 141 -22.04 -9.42 -8.47
N HIS A 142 -22.17 -8.14 -8.14
CA HIS A 142 -23.28 -7.62 -7.36
C HIS A 142 -24.48 -7.29 -8.24
N CYS A 143 -24.24 -7.07 -9.53
CA CYS A 143 -25.26 -6.75 -10.50
C CYS A 143 -24.83 -7.16 -11.92
N PHE A 144 -25.79 -7.66 -12.68
CA PHE A 144 -25.71 -7.76 -14.13
C PHE A 144 -26.61 -6.67 -14.73
N LEU A 145 -26.03 -5.75 -15.49
CA LEU A 145 -26.79 -4.73 -16.23
C LEU A 145 -27.12 -5.25 -17.62
N LEU A 146 -28.38 -5.53 -17.85
CA LEU A 146 -28.90 -5.89 -19.15
C LEU A 146 -29.18 -4.60 -19.92
N ILE A 147 -28.26 -4.22 -20.82
CA ILE A 147 -28.26 -2.94 -21.53
C ILE A 147 -28.96 -3.07 -22.88
N MET A 148 -30.01 -2.31 -23.05
CA MET A 148 -30.87 -2.26 -24.26
C MET A 148 -31.01 -0.83 -24.77
N GLY A 149 -31.13 -0.66 -26.10
CA GLY A 149 -31.57 0.60 -26.65
C GLY A 149 -33.09 0.76 -26.55
N LEU A 150 -33.56 2.01 -26.48
CA LEU A 150 -34.98 2.31 -26.62
C LEU A 150 -35.41 2.06 -28.06
N GLY A 151 -35.89 0.90 -28.35
CA GLY A 151 -36.30 0.49 -29.67
C GLY A 151 -37.04 -0.84 -29.68
N ARG A 152 -37.11 -1.45 -30.86
CA ARG A 152 -37.77 -2.75 -30.97
C ARG A 152 -36.92 -3.83 -30.32
N PHE A 153 -37.50 -4.55 -29.33
CA PHE A 153 -36.90 -5.75 -28.74
C PHE A 153 -36.89 -6.86 -29.79
N THR A 154 -35.73 -7.43 -30.06
CA THR A 154 -35.54 -8.44 -31.12
C THR A 154 -35.45 -9.84 -30.52
N LYS A 155 -35.78 -10.87 -31.34
CA LYS A 155 -35.64 -12.25 -30.96
C LYS A 155 -34.19 -12.61 -30.60
N GLU A 156 -33.20 -12.02 -31.27
CA GLU A 156 -31.76 -12.21 -30.98
C GLU A 156 -31.39 -11.73 -29.57
N GLU A 157 -31.99 -10.62 -29.11
CA GLU A 157 -31.79 -10.13 -27.75
C GLU A 157 -32.39 -11.08 -26.73
N GLU A 158 -33.59 -11.61 -27.02
CA GLU A 158 -34.25 -12.65 -26.17
C GLU A 158 -33.40 -13.93 -26.10
N ASP A 159 -32.96 -14.44 -27.26
CA ASP A 159 -32.13 -15.64 -27.36
C ASP A 159 -30.80 -15.48 -26.60
N SER A 160 -30.19 -14.31 -26.72
CA SER A 160 -28.96 -13.96 -25.98
C SER A 160 -29.15 -13.99 -24.47
N ILE A 161 -30.25 -13.44 -23.98
CA ILE A 161 -30.59 -13.47 -22.55
C ILE A 161 -30.81 -14.89 -22.07
N ASN A 162 -31.60 -15.69 -22.83
CA ASN A 162 -31.87 -17.08 -22.52
C ASN A 162 -30.58 -17.91 -22.51
N HIS A 163 -29.68 -17.68 -23.44
CA HIS A 163 -28.37 -18.33 -23.50
C HIS A 163 -27.54 -18.01 -22.25
N PHE A 164 -27.47 -16.73 -21.84
CA PHE A 164 -26.81 -16.33 -20.60
C PHE A 164 -27.43 -17.05 -19.37
N VAL A 165 -28.74 -17.06 -19.26
CA VAL A 165 -29.45 -17.72 -18.14
C VAL A 165 -29.18 -19.22 -18.10
N ASN A 166 -29.02 -19.87 -19.24
CA ASN A 166 -28.69 -21.30 -19.31
C ASN A 166 -27.29 -21.60 -18.72
N TYR A 167 -26.29 -20.68 -18.88
CA TYR A 167 -24.99 -20.84 -18.25
C TYR A 167 -24.97 -20.53 -16.75
N PHE A 168 -25.67 -19.48 -16.35
CA PHE A 168 -25.60 -18.98 -14.98
C PHE A 168 -26.72 -19.54 -14.08
N GLY A 169 -27.80 -20.05 -14.65
CA GLY A 169 -28.96 -20.51 -13.91
C GLY A 169 -30.01 -19.42 -13.69
N LYS A 170 -31.28 -19.86 -13.44
CA LYS A 170 -32.41 -18.93 -13.33
C LYS A 170 -32.32 -17.93 -12.18
N ASP A 171 -31.61 -18.29 -11.11
CA ASP A 171 -31.43 -17.41 -9.95
C ASP A 171 -30.65 -16.12 -10.27
N VAL A 172 -29.96 -16.06 -11.42
CA VAL A 172 -29.26 -14.88 -11.89
C VAL A 172 -30.17 -13.66 -12.09
N PHE A 173 -31.48 -13.91 -12.42
CA PHE A 173 -32.44 -12.83 -12.55
C PHE A 173 -32.61 -11.97 -11.30
N ARG A 174 -32.34 -12.51 -10.11
CA ARG A 174 -32.37 -11.76 -8.84
C ARG A 174 -31.36 -10.66 -8.78
N TYR A 175 -30.32 -10.71 -9.61
CA TYR A 175 -29.20 -9.76 -9.69
C TYR A 175 -29.24 -8.91 -10.95
N PHE A 176 -30.26 -9.01 -11.78
CA PHE A 176 -30.41 -8.22 -12.99
C PHE A 176 -31.06 -6.86 -12.71
N ILE A 177 -30.55 -5.84 -13.43
CA ILE A 177 -31.21 -4.56 -13.67
C ILE A 177 -31.28 -4.40 -15.19
N VAL A 178 -32.45 -4.05 -15.71
CA VAL A 178 -32.63 -3.70 -17.12
C VAL A 178 -32.32 -2.20 -17.27
N LEU A 179 -31.31 -1.88 -18.08
CA LEU A 179 -30.90 -0.49 -18.32
C LEU A 179 -31.19 -0.12 -19.78
N PHE A 180 -32.08 0.86 -19.96
CA PHE A 180 -32.36 1.43 -21.26
C PHE A 180 -31.40 2.59 -21.54
N THR A 181 -30.70 2.54 -22.67
CA THR A 181 -29.87 3.64 -23.16
C THR A 181 -30.71 4.61 -24.01
N ARG A 182 -30.19 5.81 -24.24
CA ARG A 182 -30.86 6.91 -24.98
C ARG A 182 -32.08 7.44 -24.23
N LYS A 183 -31.93 7.69 -22.93
CA LYS A 183 -32.98 8.35 -22.13
C LYS A 183 -33.42 9.67 -22.73
N ASP A 184 -32.52 10.39 -23.42
CA ASP A 184 -32.82 11.61 -24.17
C ASP A 184 -33.99 11.44 -25.18
N ASP A 185 -34.17 10.27 -25.78
CA ASP A 185 -35.30 9.99 -26.67
C ASP A 185 -36.62 9.92 -25.88
N LEU A 186 -36.65 9.34 -24.67
CA LEU A 186 -37.84 9.37 -23.82
C LEU A 186 -38.17 10.80 -23.34
N ASP A 187 -37.16 11.50 -22.87
CA ASP A 187 -37.31 12.89 -22.36
C ASP A 187 -37.84 13.82 -23.44
N HIS A 188 -37.38 13.64 -24.71
CA HIS A 188 -37.88 14.41 -25.88
C HIS A 188 -39.38 14.18 -26.17
N HIS A 189 -39.87 12.96 -25.93
CA HIS A 189 -41.28 12.60 -26.14
C HIS A 189 -42.14 12.75 -24.86
N GLY A 190 -41.57 13.22 -23.75
CA GLY A 190 -42.28 13.35 -22.46
C GLY A 190 -42.72 12.01 -21.88
N LEU A 191 -42.05 10.92 -22.21
CA LEU A 191 -42.36 9.56 -21.78
C LEU A 191 -41.46 9.16 -20.61
N THR A 192 -42.02 8.33 -19.71
CA THR A 192 -41.29 7.70 -18.64
C THR A 192 -40.80 6.30 -19.04
N VAL A 193 -39.89 5.71 -18.25
CA VAL A 193 -39.47 4.30 -18.42
C VAL A 193 -40.68 3.36 -18.28
N GLU A 194 -41.60 3.66 -17.36
CA GLU A 194 -42.83 2.92 -17.09
C GLU A 194 -43.77 2.95 -18.32
N ASP A 195 -43.86 4.08 -19.00
CA ASP A 195 -44.67 4.20 -20.23
C ASP A 195 -44.05 3.35 -21.35
N HIS A 196 -42.73 3.37 -21.48
CA HIS A 196 -42.05 2.48 -22.45
C HIS A 196 -42.29 0.99 -22.15
N ILE A 197 -42.15 0.57 -20.89
CA ILE A 197 -42.39 -0.82 -20.47
C ILE A 197 -43.82 -1.24 -20.73
N ARG A 198 -44.79 -0.37 -20.48
CA ARG A 198 -46.22 -0.66 -20.68
C ARG A 198 -46.52 -0.97 -22.15
N THR A 199 -45.84 -0.34 -23.07
CA THR A 199 -46.00 -0.56 -24.53
C THR A 199 -45.04 -1.60 -25.11
N ALA A 200 -44.16 -2.17 -24.29
CA ALA A 200 -43.18 -3.18 -24.70
C ALA A 200 -43.83 -4.51 -25.08
N PRO A 201 -43.20 -5.31 -25.97
CA PRO A 201 -43.68 -6.66 -26.31
C PRO A 201 -43.80 -7.56 -25.08
N PRO A 202 -44.72 -8.53 -25.04
CA PRO A 202 -44.97 -9.41 -23.90
C PRO A 202 -43.70 -10.15 -23.41
N ASN A 203 -42.86 -10.62 -24.32
CA ASN A 203 -41.60 -11.30 -23.98
C ASN A 203 -40.60 -10.38 -23.25
N LEU A 204 -40.55 -9.11 -23.58
CA LEU A 204 -39.72 -8.17 -22.82
C LEU A 204 -40.31 -7.87 -21.44
N GLN A 205 -41.64 -7.70 -21.38
CA GLN A 205 -42.32 -7.51 -20.09
C GLN A 205 -42.07 -8.70 -19.16
N GLU A 206 -42.12 -9.94 -19.67
CA GLU A 206 -41.83 -11.15 -18.89
C GLU A 206 -40.39 -11.17 -18.34
N ILE A 207 -39.42 -10.77 -19.15
CA ILE A 207 -38.02 -10.65 -18.69
C ILE A 207 -37.90 -9.59 -17.58
N ILE A 208 -38.53 -8.43 -17.76
CA ILE A 208 -38.54 -7.36 -16.76
C ILE A 208 -39.19 -7.83 -15.44
N ASP A 209 -40.29 -8.59 -15.52
CA ASP A 209 -40.96 -9.15 -14.35
C ASP A 209 -40.03 -10.15 -13.62
N LYS A 210 -39.36 -11.06 -14.36
CA LYS A 210 -38.33 -11.96 -13.79
C LYS A 210 -37.19 -11.20 -13.10
N CYS A 211 -36.80 -10.02 -13.60
CA CYS A 211 -35.86 -9.13 -12.96
C CYS A 211 -36.46 -8.36 -11.79
N GLY A 212 -37.68 -8.65 -11.33
CA GLY A 212 -38.35 -7.94 -10.24
C GLY A 212 -38.64 -6.48 -10.56
N ARG A 213 -38.93 -6.17 -11.84
CA ARG A 213 -39.24 -4.84 -12.37
C ARG A 213 -38.17 -3.81 -12.11
N ARG A 214 -36.91 -4.23 -11.91
CA ARG A 214 -35.75 -3.32 -11.74
C ARG A 214 -35.32 -2.78 -13.09
N CYS A 215 -35.74 -1.56 -13.40
CA CYS A 215 -35.47 -0.88 -14.65
C CYS A 215 -34.97 0.54 -14.38
N ILE A 216 -34.05 1.04 -15.23
CA ILE A 216 -33.55 2.38 -15.20
C ILE A 216 -33.22 2.82 -16.63
N ALA A 217 -33.26 4.12 -16.92
CA ALA A 217 -32.82 4.66 -18.21
C ALA A 217 -31.65 5.62 -18.02
N PHE A 218 -30.65 5.50 -18.90
CA PHE A 218 -29.47 6.37 -18.92
C PHE A 218 -29.40 7.19 -20.19
N ASN A 219 -29.06 8.45 -20.02
CA ASN A 219 -28.50 9.28 -21.10
C ASN A 219 -26.97 9.31 -20.96
N ASN A 220 -26.28 8.54 -21.80
CA ASN A 220 -24.82 8.45 -21.78
C ASN A 220 -24.10 9.69 -22.36
N ARG A 221 -24.84 10.71 -22.81
CA ARG A 221 -24.30 11.96 -23.36
C ARG A 221 -24.22 13.07 -22.30
N VAL A 222 -24.97 12.96 -21.20
CA VAL A 222 -24.95 13.97 -20.14
C VAL A 222 -23.67 13.90 -19.34
N GLN A 223 -23.27 15.08 -18.85
CA GLN A 223 -22.12 15.26 -17.98
C GLN A 223 -22.51 16.02 -16.71
N GLY A 224 -21.60 16.08 -15.74
CA GLY A 224 -21.81 16.82 -14.50
C GLY A 224 -22.88 16.22 -13.59
N PRO A 225 -23.71 17.05 -12.92
CA PRO A 225 -24.66 16.60 -11.91
C PRO A 225 -25.67 15.57 -12.41
N ALA A 226 -26.23 15.76 -13.62
CA ALA A 226 -27.20 14.82 -14.19
C ALA A 226 -26.61 13.43 -14.46
N CYS A 227 -25.33 13.35 -14.87
CA CYS A 227 -24.60 12.09 -14.98
C CYS A 227 -24.40 11.44 -13.60
N HIS A 228 -24.11 12.25 -12.61
CA HIS A 228 -23.89 11.80 -11.23
C HIS A 228 -25.16 11.22 -10.62
N ASP A 229 -26.30 11.90 -10.77
CA ASP A 229 -27.58 11.49 -10.21
C ASP A 229 -28.06 10.15 -10.78
N GLN A 230 -28.01 9.95 -12.11
CA GLN A 230 -28.42 8.67 -12.71
C GLN A 230 -27.54 7.49 -12.26
N VAL A 231 -26.23 7.72 -12.02
CA VAL A 231 -25.33 6.67 -11.50
C VAL A 231 -25.62 6.40 -10.02
N LYS A 232 -25.93 7.42 -9.24
CA LYS A 232 -26.33 7.26 -7.84
C LYS A 232 -27.61 6.42 -7.71
N ASP A 233 -28.62 6.71 -8.54
CA ASP A 233 -29.85 5.93 -8.58
C ASP A 233 -29.58 4.44 -8.91
N LEU A 234 -28.71 4.18 -9.87
CA LEU A 234 -28.26 2.83 -10.20
C LEU A 234 -27.59 2.14 -9.00
N LEU A 235 -26.67 2.83 -8.33
CA LEU A 235 -25.98 2.26 -7.15
C LEU A 235 -26.91 2.01 -5.99
N ASP A 236 -27.94 2.84 -5.79
CA ASP A 236 -28.98 2.61 -4.78
C ASP A 236 -29.83 1.37 -5.14
N MET A 237 -30.16 1.15 -6.42
CA MET A 237 -30.81 -0.09 -6.87
C MET A 237 -29.92 -1.31 -6.62
N ILE A 238 -28.62 -1.24 -6.93
CA ILE A 238 -27.65 -2.34 -6.65
C ILE A 238 -27.56 -2.62 -5.15
N LYS A 239 -27.49 -1.58 -4.32
CA LYS A 239 -27.50 -1.71 -2.85
C LYS A 239 -28.75 -2.42 -2.34
N ASN A 240 -29.92 -2.16 -2.96
CA ASN A 240 -31.16 -2.84 -2.63
C ASN A 240 -31.12 -4.34 -3.05
N ILE A 241 -30.55 -4.64 -4.23
CA ILE A 241 -30.34 -6.03 -4.67
C ILE A 241 -29.46 -6.79 -3.66
N ILE A 242 -28.32 -6.22 -3.29
CA ILE A 242 -27.39 -6.81 -2.31
C ILE A 242 -28.13 -7.09 -1.00
N ARG A 243 -28.91 -6.12 -0.48
CA ARG A 243 -29.68 -6.28 0.75
C ARG A 243 -30.73 -7.37 0.64
N GLN A 244 -31.48 -7.42 -0.45
CA GLN A 244 -32.53 -8.47 -0.70
C GLN A 244 -31.95 -9.87 -0.83
N ASN A 245 -30.66 -9.97 -1.22
CA ASN A 245 -29.94 -11.24 -1.36
C ASN A 245 -29.04 -11.54 -0.15
N GLY A 246 -29.35 -11.00 1.04
CA GLY A 246 -28.63 -11.30 2.28
C GLY A 246 -27.24 -10.70 2.39
N GLY A 247 -26.97 -9.59 1.71
CA GLY A 247 -25.66 -8.92 1.70
C GLY A 247 -24.65 -9.54 0.73
N ASN A 248 -25.04 -10.54 -0.07
CA ASN A 248 -24.14 -11.31 -0.91
C ASN A 248 -24.20 -10.90 -2.39
N CYS A 249 -23.09 -11.14 -3.10
CA CYS A 249 -23.06 -11.12 -4.56
C CYS A 249 -23.66 -12.39 -5.15
N TYR A 250 -23.93 -12.38 -6.46
CA TYR A 250 -24.32 -13.59 -7.18
C TYR A 250 -23.18 -14.62 -7.15
N THR A 251 -23.51 -15.89 -6.88
CA THR A 251 -22.53 -16.98 -6.91
C THR A 251 -23.19 -18.28 -7.40
N ASN A 252 -22.38 -19.15 -7.95
CA ASN A 252 -22.73 -20.53 -8.32
C ASN A 252 -21.47 -21.41 -8.26
N GLY A 253 -21.60 -22.70 -8.63
CA GLY A 253 -20.45 -23.61 -8.59
C GLY A 253 -19.23 -23.12 -9.37
N MET A 254 -19.43 -22.46 -10.52
CA MET A 254 -18.34 -21.90 -11.32
C MET A 254 -17.58 -20.77 -10.58
N TYR A 255 -18.32 -19.87 -9.94
CA TYR A 255 -17.75 -18.80 -9.14
C TYR A 255 -17.03 -19.32 -7.90
N THR A 256 -17.58 -20.37 -7.26
CA THR A 256 -16.96 -20.99 -6.09
C THR A 256 -15.59 -21.58 -6.42
N GLU A 257 -15.47 -22.27 -7.54
CA GLU A 257 -14.17 -22.83 -7.96
C GLU A 257 -13.22 -21.73 -8.46
N ALA A 258 -13.72 -20.78 -9.24
CA ALA A 258 -12.91 -19.64 -9.68
C ALA A 258 -12.34 -18.85 -8.50
N GLU A 259 -13.12 -18.64 -7.43
CA GLU A 259 -12.66 -17.93 -6.24
C GLU A 259 -11.51 -18.66 -5.52
N LYS A 260 -11.51 -19.99 -5.49
CA LYS A 260 -10.40 -20.75 -4.93
C LYS A 260 -9.10 -20.47 -5.69
N VAL A 261 -9.16 -20.55 -7.03
CA VAL A 261 -7.99 -20.29 -7.90
C VAL A 261 -7.50 -18.85 -7.76
N MET A 262 -8.41 -17.89 -7.74
CA MET A 262 -8.09 -16.47 -7.61
C MET A 262 -7.47 -16.15 -6.24
N LYS A 263 -7.95 -16.76 -5.15
CA LYS A 263 -7.36 -16.61 -3.82
C LYS A 263 -5.96 -17.22 -3.73
N GLN A 264 -5.76 -18.38 -4.33
CA GLN A 264 -4.44 -18.99 -4.38
C GLN A 264 -3.45 -18.08 -5.09
N ARG A 265 -3.80 -17.54 -6.26
CA ARG A 265 -2.92 -16.62 -7.01
C ARG A 265 -2.65 -15.33 -6.25
N GLN A 266 -3.66 -14.76 -5.61
CA GLN A 266 -3.48 -13.60 -4.74
C GLN A 266 -2.44 -13.86 -3.64
N GLN A 267 -2.52 -15.02 -2.96
CA GLN A 267 -1.57 -15.40 -1.92
C GLN A 267 -0.15 -15.65 -2.49
N GLU A 268 -0.04 -16.18 -3.71
CA GLU A 268 1.25 -16.33 -4.38
C GLU A 268 1.90 -14.98 -4.65
N ILE A 269 1.16 -14.02 -5.23
CA ILE A 269 1.63 -12.65 -5.47
C ILE A 269 2.07 -11.98 -4.16
N GLU A 270 1.29 -12.12 -3.08
CA GLU A 270 1.65 -11.59 -1.76
C GLU A 270 2.96 -12.19 -1.24
N ARG A 271 3.16 -13.51 -1.38
CA ARG A 271 4.40 -14.20 -0.98
C ARG A 271 5.61 -13.81 -1.83
N GLU A 272 5.42 -13.66 -3.14
CA GLU A 272 6.46 -13.21 -4.07
C GLU A 272 6.94 -11.81 -3.71
N ARG A 273 6.02 -10.89 -3.47
CA ARG A 273 6.31 -9.51 -3.05
C ARG A 273 6.98 -9.42 -1.67
N GLU A 274 6.58 -10.28 -0.72
CA GLU A 274 7.21 -10.30 0.59
C GLU A 274 8.66 -10.79 0.51
N LYS A 275 8.93 -11.82 -0.30
CA LYS A 275 10.29 -12.29 -0.55
C LYS A 275 11.16 -11.21 -1.21
N GLU A 276 10.62 -10.49 -2.19
CA GLU A 276 11.32 -9.39 -2.86
C GLU A 276 11.64 -8.27 -1.86
N ARG A 277 10.68 -7.87 -1.03
CA ARG A 277 10.90 -6.89 0.05
C ARG A 277 11.98 -7.31 1.04
N GLU A 278 11.98 -8.59 1.42
CA GLU A 278 12.99 -9.11 2.34
C GLU A 278 14.40 -9.10 1.71
N LEU A 279 14.52 -9.43 0.44
CA LEU A 279 15.78 -9.36 -0.31
C LEU A 279 16.28 -7.92 -0.41
N GLU A 280 15.43 -6.97 -0.82
CA GLU A 280 15.80 -5.56 -0.89
C GLU A 280 16.21 -4.99 0.48
N ARG A 281 15.55 -5.41 1.57
CA ARG A 281 15.95 -5.03 2.95
C ARG A 281 17.36 -5.53 3.29
N LYS A 282 17.67 -6.78 2.96
CA LYS A 282 19.00 -7.37 3.20
C LYS A 282 20.09 -6.66 2.39
N GLU A 283 19.79 -6.28 1.16
CA GLU A 283 20.70 -5.52 0.31
C GLU A 283 20.98 -4.12 0.88
N ILE A 284 19.93 -3.39 1.30
CA ILE A 284 20.06 -2.09 1.96
C ILE A 284 20.94 -2.20 3.22
N GLU A 285 20.69 -3.21 4.05
CA GLU A 285 21.50 -3.44 5.26
C GLU A 285 22.97 -3.69 4.93
N LYS A 286 23.23 -4.53 3.93
CA LYS A 286 24.58 -4.86 3.46
C LYS A 286 25.31 -3.64 2.92
N GLU A 287 24.67 -2.85 2.06
CA GLU A 287 25.23 -1.62 1.50
C GLU A 287 25.60 -0.62 2.59
N ILE A 288 24.71 -0.35 3.53
CA ILE A 288 24.94 0.57 4.62
C ILE A 288 26.06 0.07 5.54
N LYS A 289 26.03 -1.22 5.90
CA LYS A 289 27.08 -1.85 6.71
C LYS A 289 28.46 -1.73 6.05
N GLN A 290 28.55 -1.96 4.76
CA GLN A 290 29.80 -1.85 4.00
C GLN A 290 30.29 -0.39 3.94
N LYS A 291 29.39 0.56 3.63
CA LYS A 291 29.72 2.01 3.58
C LYS A 291 30.28 2.54 4.89
N TYR A 292 29.72 2.10 6.00
CA TYR A 292 30.16 2.55 7.32
C TYR A 292 31.33 1.76 7.89
N LYS A 293 31.57 0.52 7.45
CA LYS A 293 32.70 -0.31 7.92
C LYS A 293 34.06 0.39 7.78
N GLN A 294 34.32 1.01 6.64
CA GLN A 294 35.58 1.73 6.40
C GLN A 294 35.69 2.98 7.30
N ARG A 295 34.60 3.77 7.44
CA ARG A 295 34.60 4.99 8.27
C ARG A 295 34.79 4.67 9.75
N PHE A 296 34.11 3.63 10.26
CA PHE A 296 34.26 3.17 11.63
C PHE A 296 35.64 2.53 11.87
N GLY A 297 36.19 1.77 10.91
CA GLY A 297 37.49 1.17 11.00
C GLY A 297 38.62 2.20 11.22
N ALA A 298 38.72 3.21 10.34
CA ALA A 298 39.68 4.29 10.46
C ALA A 298 39.52 5.09 11.76
N HIS A 299 38.27 5.34 12.18
CA HIS A 299 38.00 6.07 13.42
C HIS A 299 38.43 5.26 14.66
N TYR A 300 38.18 3.96 14.69
CA TYR A 300 38.56 3.05 15.76
C TYR A 300 40.08 2.87 15.86
N GLU A 301 40.79 2.74 14.74
CA GLU A 301 42.26 2.70 14.71
C GLU A 301 42.88 3.95 15.29
N SER A 302 42.38 5.14 14.89
CA SER A 302 42.83 6.42 15.43
C SER A 302 42.56 6.55 16.93
N GLN A 303 41.39 6.10 17.39
CA GLN A 303 41.05 6.11 18.82
C GLN A 303 41.98 5.19 19.64
N ASN A 304 42.26 3.98 19.18
CA ASN A 304 43.17 3.05 19.83
C ASN A 304 44.60 3.59 19.91
N ALA A 305 45.10 4.25 18.85
CA ALA A 305 46.40 4.86 18.85
C ALA A 305 46.55 5.94 19.95
N ILE A 306 45.53 6.79 20.12
CA ILE A 306 45.49 7.78 21.17
C ILE A 306 45.41 7.14 22.57
N GLU A 307 44.57 6.14 22.76
CA GLU A 307 44.44 5.39 24.01
C GLU A 307 45.75 4.75 24.42
N HIS A 308 46.48 4.13 23.48
CA HIS A 308 47.82 3.59 23.71
C HIS A 308 48.83 4.66 24.11
N ARG A 309 48.82 5.80 23.42
CA ARG A 309 49.70 6.92 23.75
C ARG A 309 49.44 7.51 25.13
N VAL A 310 48.18 7.64 25.51
CA VAL A 310 47.77 8.03 26.89
C VAL A 310 48.33 7.07 27.93
N ALA A 311 48.17 5.76 27.72
CA ALA A 311 48.68 4.74 28.66
C ALA A 311 50.21 4.78 28.79
N GLU A 312 50.97 5.00 27.71
CA GLU A 312 52.40 5.18 27.74
C GLU A 312 52.79 6.40 28.58
N LEU A 313 52.16 7.54 28.34
CA LEU A 313 52.45 8.79 29.07
C LEU A 313 52.09 8.67 30.56
N GLU A 314 51.01 8.05 30.88
CA GLU A 314 50.58 7.74 32.29
C GLU A 314 51.61 6.86 32.96
N SER A 315 52.09 5.80 32.33
CA SER A 315 53.14 4.93 32.90
C SER A 315 54.44 5.70 33.16
N MET A 316 54.84 6.55 32.20
CA MET A 316 56.02 7.39 32.40
C MET A 316 55.85 8.41 33.52
N ARG A 317 54.69 9.03 33.66
CA ARG A 317 54.35 9.97 34.73
C ARG A 317 54.45 9.24 36.08
N ASP A 318 53.84 8.07 36.22
CA ASP A 318 53.78 7.30 37.46
C ASP A 318 55.20 6.83 37.89
N TYR A 319 56.04 6.47 36.92
CA TYR A 319 57.44 6.16 37.16
C TYR A 319 58.20 7.41 37.74
N HIS A 320 58.00 8.60 37.14
CA HIS A 320 58.62 9.81 37.67
C HIS A 320 58.12 10.24 39.04
N VAL A 321 56.80 10.07 39.32
CA VAL A 321 56.24 10.33 40.64
C VAL A 321 56.84 9.40 41.67
N HIS A 322 56.98 8.11 41.34
CA HIS A 322 57.59 7.12 42.23
C HIS A 322 59.06 7.46 42.55
N GLN A 323 59.85 7.84 41.53
CA GLN A 323 61.24 8.28 41.77
C GLN A 323 61.32 9.55 42.60
N SER A 324 60.45 10.54 42.39
CA SER A 324 60.40 11.78 43.14
C SER A 324 60.09 11.48 44.64
N THR A 325 59.12 10.64 44.92
CA THR A 325 58.75 10.24 46.31
C THR A 325 59.87 9.48 46.99
N THR A 326 60.60 8.66 46.25
CA THR A 326 61.78 7.94 46.81
C THR A 326 62.89 8.91 47.18
N LEU A 327 63.21 9.86 46.29
CA LEU A 327 64.21 10.89 46.57
C LEU A 327 63.81 11.81 47.75
N GLU A 328 62.54 12.14 47.88
CA GLU A 328 62.02 12.92 49.02
C GLU A 328 62.20 12.18 50.34
N ARG A 329 61.92 10.84 50.34
CA ARG A 329 62.13 10.01 51.51
C ARG A 329 63.60 9.94 51.90
N GLU A 330 64.48 9.62 50.93
CA GLU A 330 65.93 9.58 51.16
C GLU A 330 66.50 10.91 51.63
N THR A 331 66.04 12.03 51.07
CA THR A 331 66.41 13.35 51.50
C THR A 331 66.05 13.62 52.94
N ARG A 332 64.81 13.25 53.35
CA ARG A 332 64.34 13.38 54.72
C ARG A 332 65.15 12.53 55.73
N GLU A 333 65.45 11.29 55.35
CA GLU A 333 66.29 10.40 56.19
C GLU A 333 67.69 10.99 56.38
N ILE A 334 68.31 11.55 55.41
CA ILE A 334 69.61 12.21 55.51
C ILE A 334 69.52 13.49 56.36
N GLU A 335 68.48 14.29 56.23
CA GLU A 335 68.23 15.49 57.05
C GLU A 335 68.09 15.14 58.53
N GLU A 336 67.38 14.05 58.86
CA GLU A 336 67.21 13.53 60.21
C GLU A 336 68.55 13.05 60.82
N GLN A 337 69.37 12.32 60.03
CA GLN A 337 70.71 11.89 60.45
C GLN A 337 71.62 13.08 60.69
N ILE A 338 71.65 14.12 59.81
CA ILE A 338 72.41 15.35 60.03
C ILE A 338 71.95 16.04 61.33
N SER A 339 70.65 16.10 61.60
CA SER A 339 70.10 16.71 62.82
C SER A 339 70.46 15.94 64.08
N TYR A 340 70.51 14.62 64.01
CA TYR A 340 70.93 13.77 65.10
C TYR A 340 72.42 13.98 65.39
N GLU A 341 73.36 13.91 64.40
CA GLU A 341 74.81 14.11 64.63
C GLU A 341 75.12 15.50 65.16
N LYS A 342 74.47 16.55 64.62
CA LYS A 342 74.63 17.91 65.10
C LYS A 342 74.31 18.05 66.58
N ARG A 343 73.29 17.34 67.06
CA ARG A 343 72.93 17.33 68.49
C ARG A 343 73.91 16.56 69.37
N GLN A 344 74.49 15.46 68.87
CA GLN A 344 75.39 14.60 69.60
C GLN A 344 76.86 15.04 69.62
N HIS A 345 77.30 15.58 68.42
CA HIS A 345 78.71 15.87 68.15
C HIS A 345 79.03 17.33 67.84
N GLY A 346 78.03 18.22 67.85
CA GLY A 346 78.20 19.65 67.63
C GLY A 346 78.36 20.05 66.13
N SER A 347 78.73 19.12 65.25
CA SER A 347 78.87 19.32 63.83
C SER A 347 78.47 18.07 63.03
N PRO A 348 77.79 18.21 61.88
CA PRO A 348 77.39 17.06 61.10
C PRO A 348 78.57 16.51 60.29
N ASN A 349 78.52 15.22 59.93
CA ASN A 349 79.52 14.60 59.06
C ASN A 349 79.50 15.22 57.65
N PRO A 350 80.71 15.69 57.12
CA PRO A 350 80.80 16.26 55.81
C PRO A 350 80.29 15.37 54.65
N ALA A 351 80.40 14.07 54.77
CA ALA A 351 79.87 13.09 53.80
C ALA A 351 78.34 13.15 53.69
N LEU A 352 77.61 13.31 54.81
CA LEU A 352 76.18 13.45 54.83
C LEU A 352 75.73 14.76 54.18
N LEU A 353 76.46 15.86 54.43
CA LEU A 353 76.20 17.15 53.77
C LEU A 353 76.39 17.05 52.24
N SER A 354 77.42 16.31 51.80
CA SER A 354 77.70 16.11 50.39
C SER A 354 76.58 15.31 49.73
N LYS A 355 76.08 14.22 50.42
CA LYS A 355 74.97 13.39 49.91
C LYS A 355 73.70 14.15 49.89
N LEU A 356 73.39 14.99 50.87
CA LEU A 356 72.23 15.85 50.87
C LEU A 356 72.18 16.78 49.63
N ARG A 357 73.31 17.44 49.33
CA ARG A 357 73.48 18.35 48.17
C ARG A 357 73.26 17.58 46.86
N GLN A 358 73.78 16.37 46.77
CA GLN A 358 73.55 15.50 45.59
C GLN A 358 72.07 15.18 45.42
N LEU A 359 71.37 14.72 46.45
CA LEU A 359 69.93 14.39 46.42
C LEU A 359 69.08 15.63 46.11
N GLU A 360 69.42 16.81 46.67
CA GLU A 360 68.71 18.04 46.35
C GLU A 360 68.93 18.46 44.87
N GLN A 361 70.10 18.19 44.32
CA GLN A 361 70.39 18.45 42.89
C GLN A 361 69.64 17.50 41.99
N GLU A 362 69.60 16.21 42.31
CA GLU A 362 68.78 15.21 41.61
C GLU A 362 67.29 15.57 41.66
N ARG A 363 66.76 15.99 42.81
CA ARG A 363 65.39 16.46 42.96
C ARG A 363 65.08 17.70 42.14
N LYS A 364 66.02 18.67 42.05
CA LYS A 364 65.84 19.84 41.18
C LYS A 364 65.84 19.49 39.70
N THR A 365 66.66 18.54 39.25
CA THR A 365 66.67 18.08 37.87
C THR A 365 65.38 17.30 37.50
N MET A 366 64.84 16.53 38.44
CA MET A 366 63.55 15.85 38.20
C MET A 366 62.36 16.80 38.23
N ALA A 367 62.36 17.81 39.10
CA ALA A 367 61.29 18.82 39.18
C ALA A 367 61.20 19.75 37.98
N SER A 368 62.24 19.80 37.13
CA SER A 368 62.30 20.69 35.96
C SER A 368 61.36 20.25 34.83
N GLY A 369 60.11 20.62 34.91
CA GLY A 369 59.17 20.75 33.74
C GLY A 369 58.63 19.48 33.08
N ILE A 370 59.27 18.31 33.25
CA ILE A 370 58.90 17.07 32.50
C ILE A 370 57.56 16.49 32.95
N GLY A 371 57.28 16.57 34.27
CA GLY A 371 56.00 16.04 34.81
C GLY A 371 54.79 16.87 34.39
N ILE A 372 54.95 18.21 34.38
CA ILE A 372 53.86 19.13 34.00
C ILE A 372 53.57 19.06 32.50
N ALA A 373 54.62 18.95 31.69
CA ALA A 373 54.48 18.86 30.22
C ALA A 373 53.73 17.55 29.82
N LYS A 374 54.04 16.42 30.48
CA LYS A 374 53.37 15.12 30.27
C LYS A 374 51.92 15.16 30.68
N GLU A 375 51.63 15.77 31.84
CA GLU A 375 50.22 15.88 32.29
C GLU A 375 49.38 16.71 31.36
N ASN A 376 49.92 17.81 30.82
CA ASN A 376 49.24 18.63 29.81
C ASN A 376 48.97 17.83 28.52
N GLU A 377 49.96 17.07 28.02
CA GLU A 377 49.81 16.21 26.85
C GLU A 377 48.75 15.13 27.10
N ILE A 378 48.69 14.50 28.25
CA ILE A 378 47.66 13.53 28.68
C ILE A 378 46.27 14.19 28.64
N GLN A 379 46.12 15.39 29.18
CA GLN A 379 44.84 16.09 29.20
C GLN A 379 44.38 16.48 27.80
N GLU A 380 45.25 16.92 26.93
CA GLU A 380 44.93 17.20 25.54
C GLU A 380 44.45 15.96 24.79
N LEU A 381 45.14 14.82 24.91
CA LEU A 381 44.80 13.56 24.30
C LEU A 381 43.47 13.01 24.86
N ARG A 382 43.20 13.17 26.15
CA ARG A 382 41.91 12.82 26.76
C ARG A 382 40.75 13.67 26.22
N HIS A 383 41.00 14.95 25.98
CA HIS A 383 40.05 15.84 25.32
C HIS A 383 39.78 15.40 23.86
N GLU A 384 40.80 15.00 23.15
CA GLU A 384 40.66 14.47 21.79
C GLU A 384 39.89 13.17 21.76
N LEU A 385 40.16 12.20 22.64
CA LEU A 385 39.36 10.98 22.82
C LEU A 385 37.89 11.28 23.07
N LYS A 386 37.59 12.26 23.92
CA LYS A 386 36.21 12.66 24.19
C LYS A 386 35.51 13.20 22.93
N ARG A 387 36.22 13.99 22.09
CA ARG A 387 35.73 14.48 20.81
C ARG A 387 35.46 13.30 19.84
N MET A 388 36.40 12.36 19.73
CA MET A 388 36.28 11.21 18.86
C MET A 388 35.10 10.30 19.28
N ARG A 389 34.93 10.01 20.57
CA ARG A 389 33.76 9.26 21.07
C ARG A 389 32.44 9.95 20.76
N LYS A 390 32.39 11.29 20.80
CA LYS A 390 31.22 12.06 20.39
C LYS A 390 30.95 11.94 18.88
N GLN A 391 32.01 11.94 18.05
CA GLN A 391 31.91 11.76 16.61
C GLN A 391 31.43 10.36 16.23
N ALA A 392 31.94 9.31 16.90
CA ALA A 392 31.48 7.93 16.71
C ALA A 392 29.98 7.78 16.95
N LYS A 393 29.48 8.35 18.07
CA LYS A 393 28.03 8.36 18.37
C LYS A 393 27.20 9.12 17.31
N LYS A 394 27.76 10.20 16.75
CA LYS A 394 27.10 10.94 15.67
C LYS A 394 27.05 10.10 14.40
N MET A 395 28.13 9.43 14.03
CA MET A 395 28.18 8.54 12.86
C MET A 395 27.20 7.36 12.98
N GLU A 396 27.03 6.82 14.19
CA GLU A 396 26.06 5.75 14.44
C GLU A 396 24.62 6.23 14.24
N LYS A 397 24.29 7.42 14.72
CA LYS A 397 22.99 8.05 14.47
C LYS A 397 22.75 8.34 12.98
N GLU A 398 23.77 8.85 12.27
CA GLU A 398 23.70 9.09 10.82
C GLU A 398 23.45 7.80 10.04
N LYS A 399 24.12 6.70 10.43
CA LYS A 399 23.91 5.36 9.88
C LYS A 399 22.46 4.90 10.06
N GLU A 400 21.91 5.03 11.27
CA GLU A 400 20.54 4.64 11.56
C GLU A 400 19.52 5.48 10.79
N ILE A 401 19.71 6.81 10.73
CA ILE A 401 18.83 7.69 9.94
C ILE A 401 18.83 7.26 8.47
N MET A 402 20.02 7.01 7.89
CA MET A 402 20.14 6.55 6.51
C MET A 402 19.41 5.22 6.27
N TYR A 403 19.51 4.29 7.21
CA TYR A 403 18.81 3.00 7.14
C TYR A 403 17.30 3.20 7.15
N GLN A 404 16.79 4.00 8.07
CA GLN A 404 15.36 4.29 8.18
C GLN A 404 14.81 5.04 6.95
N ASP A 405 15.57 5.97 6.39
CA ASP A 405 15.16 6.68 5.17
C ASP A 405 15.09 5.75 3.95
N ARG A 406 16.04 4.81 3.83
CA ARG A 406 16.00 3.80 2.76
C ARG A 406 14.83 2.83 2.92
N LEU A 407 14.51 2.42 4.15
CA LEU A 407 13.33 1.61 4.42
C LEU A 407 12.02 2.31 4.06
N LYS A 408 11.90 3.61 4.39
CA LYS A 408 10.73 4.40 3.98
C LYS A 408 10.58 4.52 2.46
N GLN A 409 11.70 4.66 1.74
CA GLN A 409 11.67 4.66 0.28
C GLN A 409 11.19 3.32 -0.28
N LEU A 410 11.64 2.22 0.30
CA LEU A 410 11.17 0.87 -0.04
C LEU A 410 9.67 0.71 0.21
N GLU A 411 9.18 1.14 1.37
CA GLU A 411 7.75 1.11 1.70
C GLU A 411 6.92 1.94 0.72
N MET A 412 7.38 3.15 0.37
CA MET A 412 6.70 3.98 -0.64
C MET A 412 6.65 3.31 -2.01
N LYS A 413 7.73 2.64 -2.43
CA LYS A 413 7.77 1.85 -3.67
C LYS A 413 6.75 0.70 -3.62
N CYS A 414 6.72 -0.05 -2.52
CA CYS A 414 5.79 -1.16 -2.33
C CYS A 414 4.31 -0.73 -2.31
N ASN A 415 4.01 0.46 -1.77
CA ASN A 415 2.65 1.01 -1.73
C ASN A 415 2.14 1.46 -3.12
N GLN A 416 2.99 1.51 -4.14
CA GLN A 416 2.60 1.80 -5.52
C GLN A 416 2.15 0.55 -6.29
N TYR A 417 2.42 -0.65 -5.76
CA TYR A 417 1.95 -1.88 -6.40
C TYR A 417 0.41 -1.97 -6.34
N PRO A 418 -0.23 -2.42 -7.43
CA PRO A 418 -1.66 -2.66 -7.42
C PRO A 418 -2.02 -3.71 -6.36
N HIS A 419 -3.25 -3.69 -5.87
CA HIS A 419 -3.71 -4.73 -4.96
C HIS A 419 -3.53 -6.13 -5.59
N PRO A 420 -3.04 -7.17 -4.88
CA PRO A 420 -2.75 -8.49 -5.45
C PRO A 420 -3.96 -9.10 -6.19
N ARG A 421 -5.18 -8.83 -5.73
CA ARG A 421 -6.40 -9.25 -6.39
C ARG A 421 -6.59 -8.61 -7.76
N GLN A 422 -6.24 -7.32 -7.91
CA GLN A 422 -6.31 -6.62 -9.20
C GLN A 422 -5.27 -7.14 -10.18
N GLU A 423 -4.08 -7.46 -9.71
CA GLU A 423 -3.04 -8.08 -10.52
C GLU A 423 -3.49 -9.44 -11.05
N ALA A 424 -4.04 -10.31 -10.20
CA ALA A 424 -4.61 -11.59 -10.62
C ALA A 424 -5.74 -11.40 -11.64
N ARG A 425 -6.61 -10.38 -11.49
CA ARG A 425 -7.64 -10.05 -12.48
C ARG A 425 -7.05 -9.62 -13.82
N THR A 426 -5.97 -8.84 -13.79
CA THR A 426 -5.25 -8.43 -15.02
C THR A 426 -4.61 -9.61 -15.72
N GLU A 427 -4.05 -10.58 -14.98
CA GLU A 427 -3.56 -11.84 -15.56
C GLU A 427 -4.68 -12.62 -16.28
N VAL A 428 -5.86 -12.71 -15.66
CA VAL A 428 -7.04 -13.35 -16.28
C VAL A 428 -7.51 -12.57 -17.52
N GLU A 429 -7.58 -11.24 -17.45
CA GLU A 429 -8.00 -10.39 -18.57
C GLU A 429 -7.06 -10.55 -19.77
N ASN A 430 -5.76 -10.56 -19.51
CA ASN A 430 -4.73 -10.70 -20.56
C ASN A 430 -4.48 -12.16 -20.97
N ARG A 431 -5.12 -13.12 -20.34
CA ARG A 431 -4.86 -14.57 -20.54
C ARG A 431 -3.38 -14.92 -20.33
N SER A 432 -2.70 -14.20 -19.45
CA SER A 432 -1.29 -14.39 -19.16
C SER A 432 -1.06 -15.45 -18.06
N GLY A 433 0.05 -16.16 -18.14
CA GLY A 433 0.46 -17.15 -17.16
C GLY A 433 -0.44 -18.40 -17.08
N ASN A 434 -0.23 -19.19 -16.05
CA ASN A 434 -0.96 -20.44 -15.80
C ASN A 434 -2.35 -20.23 -15.18
N LEU A 435 -2.64 -19.01 -14.68
CA LEU A 435 -3.87 -18.70 -13.96
C LEU A 435 -5.13 -18.92 -14.81
N PHE A 436 -5.11 -18.42 -16.07
CA PHE A 436 -6.25 -18.59 -16.96
C PHE A 436 -6.50 -20.07 -17.33
N SER A 437 -5.43 -20.85 -17.53
CA SER A 437 -5.53 -22.30 -17.76
C SER A 437 -6.10 -23.03 -16.56
N SER A 438 -5.65 -22.69 -15.33
CA SER A 438 -6.19 -23.24 -14.09
C SER A 438 -7.67 -22.91 -13.88
N LEU A 439 -8.10 -21.71 -14.25
CA LEU A 439 -9.51 -21.32 -14.23
C LEU A 439 -10.34 -22.17 -15.21
N ILE A 440 -9.85 -22.38 -16.43
CA ILE A 440 -10.49 -23.23 -17.44
C ILE A 440 -10.69 -24.65 -16.88
N ASP A 441 -9.67 -25.25 -16.32
CA ASP A 441 -9.69 -26.64 -15.84
C ASP A 441 -10.65 -26.79 -14.65
N CYS A 442 -10.62 -25.87 -13.70
CA CYS A 442 -11.53 -25.89 -12.56
C CYS A 442 -13.01 -25.73 -12.97
N VAL A 443 -13.30 -24.78 -13.86
CA VAL A 443 -14.68 -24.54 -14.29
C VAL A 443 -15.18 -25.64 -15.23
N LYS A 444 -14.35 -26.21 -16.10
CA LYS A 444 -14.71 -27.36 -16.93
C LYS A 444 -15.12 -28.58 -16.09
N THR A 445 -14.48 -28.78 -14.95
CA THR A 445 -14.83 -29.85 -14.02
C THR A 445 -16.27 -29.69 -13.52
N VAL A 446 -16.68 -28.46 -13.19
CA VAL A 446 -18.05 -28.14 -12.74
C VAL A 446 -19.05 -28.23 -13.90
N VAL A 447 -18.73 -27.65 -15.07
CA VAL A 447 -19.62 -27.69 -16.27
C VAL A 447 -19.74 -29.10 -16.80
N GLY A 448 -18.67 -29.89 -16.80
CA GLY A 448 -18.72 -31.30 -17.20
C GLY A 448 -19.60 -32.17 -16.29
N PHE A 449 -19.79 -31.79 -15.04
CA PHE A 449 -20.77 -32.40 -14.13
C PHE A 449 -22.19 -32.02 -14.50
N PHE A 450 -22.45 -30.80 -14.94
CA PHE A 450 -23.75 -30.33 -15.39
C PHE A 450 -24.14 -30.84 -16.80
N CYS A 451 -23.18 -30.94 -17.73
CA CYS A 451 -23.45 -31.50 -19.07
C CYS A 451 -23.72 -33.01 -19.09
N LYS A 452 -23.42 -33.74 -17.99
CA LYS A 452 -23.81 -35.15 -17.83
C LYS A 452 -25.19 -35.33 -17.22
N LEU A 453 -25.85 -34.23 -16.80
CA LEU A 453 -27.18 -34.23 -16.19
C LEU A 453 -28.29 -33.74 -17.16
N PHE A 454 -27.95 -33.35 -18.35
CA PHE A 454 -28.82 -33.05 -19.49
C PHE A 454 -28.29 -33.78 -20.74
#